data_19a0769fd28b449509db9c133be65704
#
_entry.id   19a0769fd28b449509db9c133be65704
#
_cell.length_a   1.000
_cell.length_b   1.000
_cell.length_c   1.000
_cell.angle_alpha   90.00
_cell.angle_beta   90.00
_cell.angle_gamma   90.00
#
_symmetry.space_group_name_H-M   'P 1'
#
loop_
_entity.id
_entity.type
_entity.pdbx_description
1 polymer ?
#
loop_
_entity_poly.entity_id
_entity_poly.type
_entity_poly.pdbx_seq_one_letter_code
_entity_poly.pdbx_strand_id
1 'polypeptide(L)'
;MKIKIISAAVLVGLSSAAANATSINLRHEFSPAYDGQSASHSDRIEVGHRFKNGIGFGVEAKWKSLNEDAFGEQVGNNQQTNISYRYKVSDTITLTPQYKWEASSSKLDHQFNLSLGYKVNSDWSVGFRHRYNYTNNVGKANSHYNRWTFSAGYKGLENWALGASADYTFNQEASGPRFEDKQAWFSDFNFKGEYKGLKNGWSPFAEIGLKPYKSGKTYNYDNGGSGSVNDKWRPRYRLGMKYSY
;
A
#
# COMPACT_ATOMS: atom_id res chain seq x y z
N MET A 1 14.24 -18.77 -15.78
CA MET A 1 13.30 -19.73 -16.39
C MET A 1 12.34 -20.27 -15.32
N LYS A 2 11.05 -20.37 -15.59
CA LYS A 2 9.97 -20.97 -14.77
C LYS A 2 9.33 -20.09 -13.68
N ILE A 3 8.69 -18.98 -14.06
CA ILE A 3 7.71 -18.28 -13.23
C ILE A 3 6.27 -18.32 -13.86
N LYS A 4 6.05 -19.17 -14.85
CA LYS A 4 4.77 -19.16 -15.61
C LYS A 4 3.59 -19.94 -14.98
N ILE A 5 3.75 -20.59 -13.84
CA ILE A 5 2.73 -21.54 -13.34
C ILE A 5 1.87 -20.99 -12.20
N ILE A 6 2.33 -19.98 -11.45
CA ILE A 6 1.60 -19.50 -10.25
C ILE A 6 0.43 -18.56 -10.61
N SER A 7 0.51 -17.86 -11.73
CA SER A 7 -0.53 -16.88 -12.13
C SER A 7 -1.86 -17.52 -12.56
N ALA A 8 -1.86 -18.75 -13.02
CA ALA A 8 -3.07 -19.42 -13.50
C ALA A 8 -3.92 -20.04 -12.36
N ALA A 9 -3.29 -20.47 -11.26
CA ALA A 9 -3.98 -21.16 -10.17
C ALA A 9 -4.85 -20.23 -9.31
N VAL A 10 -4.55 -18.93 -9.27
CA VAL A 10 -5.32 -17.94 -8.49
C VAL A 10 -6.66 -17.59 -9.15
N LEU A 11 -6.77 -17.71 -10.47
CA LEU A 11 -8.00 -17.38 -11.22
C LEU A 11 -9.08 -18.47 -11.15
N VAL A 12 -8.72 -19.73 -10.93
CA VAL A 12 -9.66 -20.86 -10.96
C VAL A 12 -10.41 -21.06 -9.64
N GLY A 13 -9.86 -20.58 -8.52
CA GLY A 13 -10.49 -20.72 -7.18
C GLY A 13 -11.63 -19.76 -6.88
N LEU A 14 -11.92 -18.79 -7.74
CA LEU A 14 -12.88 -17.71 -7.46
C LEU A 14 -14.33 -17.99 -7.92
N SER A 15 -14.57 -19.11 -8.60
CA SER A 15 -15.85 -19.37 -9.29
C SER A 15 -16.95 -20.04 -8.45
N SER A 16 -16.73 -20.35 -7.18
CA SER A 16 -17.71 -21.14 -6.41
C SER A 16 -18.13 -20.61 -5.03
N ALA A 17 -17.82 -19.36 -4.70
CA ALA A 17 -18.19 -18.82 -3.38
C ALA A 17 -19.37 -17.86 -3.46
N ALA A 18 -20.48 -18.30 -2.90
CA ALA A 18 -21.69 -17.50 -2.67
C ALA A 18 -21.40 -16.11 -2.08
N ALA A 19 -21.89 -15.06 -2.73
CA ALA A 19 -22.21 -13.71 -2.24
C ALA A 19 -21.29 -13.13 -1.14
N ASN A 20 -20.00 -13.00 -1.40
CA ASN A 20 -19.02 -12.38 -0.51
C ASN A 20 -18.19 -11.36 -1.30
N ALA A 21 -17.75 -10.28 -0.65
CA ALA A 21 -17.06 -9.18 -1.33
C ALA A 21 -15.72 -9.62 -1.94
N THR A 22 -15.73 -10.08 -3.18
CA THR A 22 -14.52 -10.25 -3.99
C THR A 22 -14.18 -8.92 -4.64
N SER A 23 -12.93 -8.54 -4.62
CA SER A 23 -12.45 -7.32 -5.27
C SER A 23 -11.21 -7.58 -6.11
N ILE A 24 -11.14 -6.94 -7.25
CA ILE A 24 -9.96 -6.85 -8.10
C ILE A 24 -9.57 -5.38 -8.17
N ASN A 25 -8.29 -5.08 -8.02
CA ASN A 25 -7.77 -3.71 -8.10
C ASN A 25 -6.58 -3.70 -9.04
N LEU A 26 -6.73 -3.01 -10.15
CA LEU A 26 -5.70 -2.76 -11.15
C LEU A 26 -5.21 -1.33 -10.97
N ARG A 27 -3.90 -1.12 -10.92
CA ARG A 27 -3.33 0.21 -10.68
C ARG A 27 -2.02 0.39 -11.42
N HIS A 28 -1.91 1.53 -12.09
CA HIS A 28 -0.66 2.09 -12.59
C HIS A 28 -0.20 3.20 -11.64
N GLU A 29 1.07 3.21 -11.27
CA GLU A 29 1.71 4.25 -10.45
C GLU A 29 2.81 4.91 -11.27
N PHE A 30 2.77 6.23 -11.33
CA PHE A 30 3.76 7.08 -11.96
C PHE A 30 4.36 8.05 -10.94
N SER A 31 5.68 8.10 -10.89
CA SER A 31 6.41 9.16 -10.18
C SER A 31 7.26 9.91 -11.21
N PRO A 32 6.98 11.19 -11.50
CA PRO A 32 7.69 11.95 -12.54
C PRO A 32 9.17 12.10 -12.21
N ALA A 33 9.99 12.37 -13.21
CA ALA A 33 11.35 12.83 -12.97
C ALA A 33 11.32 14.08 -12.10
N TYR A 34 12.14 14.13 -11.08
CA TYR A 34 12.12 15.22 -10.12
C TYR A 34 13.46 15.33 -9.39
N ASP A 35 14.10 16.51 -9.44
CA ASP A 35 15.33 16.85 -8.71
C ASP A 35 16.42 15.77 -8.88
N GLY A 36 16.75 15.45 -10.13
CA GLY A 36 17.78 14.47 -10.49
C GLY A 36 17.38 12.99 -10.34
N GLN A 37 16.15 12.72 -9.90
CA GLN A 37 15.60 11.36 -9.90
C GLN A 37 14.88 11.09 -11.23
N SER A 38 15.17 9.97 -11.85
CA SER A 38 14.47 9.49 -13.05
C SER A 38 13.00 9.23 -12.80
N ALA A 39 12.17 9.35 -13.82
CA ALA A 39 10.78 8.92 -13.77
C ALA A 39 10.70 7.43 -13.45
N SER A 40 9.62 7.00 -12.83
CA SER A 40 9.41 5.59 -12.52
C SER A 40 7.95 5.19 -12.67
N HIS A 41 7.74 4.04 -13.28
CA HIS A 41 6.46 3.43 -13.50
C HIS A 41 6.36 2.07 -12.79
N SER A 42 5.19 1.78 -12.24
CA SER A 42 4.91 0.45 -11.70
C SER A 42 3.44 0.09 -11.83
N ASP A 43 3.18 -1.18 -12.10
CA ASP A 43 1.85 -1.74 -12.21
C ASP A 43 1.57 -2.70 -11.06
N ARG A 44 0.30 -2.82 -10.72
CA ARG A 44 -0.17 -3.67 -9.65
C ARG A 44 -1.49 -4.33 -10.00
N ILE A 45 -1.58 -5.62 -9.74
CA ILE A 45 -2.84 -6.33 -9.58
C ILE A 45 -2.99 -6.79 -8.13
N GLU A 46 -4.14 -6.54 -7.55
CA GLU A 46 -4.52 -7.05 -6.23
C GLU A 46 -5.86 -7.75 -6.33
N VAL A 47 -5.96 -8.95 -5.78
CA VAL A 47 -7.21 -9.71 -5.65
C VAL A 47 -7.45 -9.97 -4.18
N GLY A 48 -8.65 -9.65 -3.71
CA GLY A 48 -9.03 -9.83 -2.33
C GLY A 48 -10.42 -10.43 -2.20
N HIS A 49 -10.62 -11.17 -1.12
CA HIS A 49 -11.92 -11.72 -0.77
C HIS A 49 -12.18 -11.57 0.72
N ARG A 50 -13.44 -11.30 1.08
CA ARG A 50 -13.87 -11.27 2.47
C ARG A 50 -15.14 -12.10 2.64
N PHE A 51 -15.06 -13.11 3.51
CA PHE A 51 -16.18 -13.95 3.88
C PHE A 51 -17.17 -13.21 4.80
N LYS A 52 -18.41 -13.71 4.86
CA LYS A 52 -19.47 -13.16 5.73
C LYS A 52 -19.10 -13.17 7.21
N ASN A 53 -18.31 -14.16 7.65
CA ASN A 53 -17.82 -14.26 9.03
C ASN A 53 -16.73 -13.23 9.39
N GLY A 54 -16.34 -12.35 8.44
CA GLY A 54 -15.36 -11.30 8.67
C GLY A 54 -13.91 -11.67 8.31
N ILE A 55 -13.59 -12.94 8.08
CA ILE A 55 -12.26 -13.36 7.61
C ILE A 55 -12.06 -12.82 6.18
N GLY A 56 -10.89 -12.28 5.91
CA GLY A 56 -10.51 -11.80 4.58
C GLY A 56 -9.08 -12.16 4.26
N PHE A 57 -8.81 -12.36 2.98
CA PHE A 57 -7.47 -12.54 2.44
C PHE A 57 -7.27 -11.67 1.20
N GLY A 58 -6.02 -11.46 0.84
CA GLY A 58 -5.65 -10.74 -0.37
C GLY A 58 -4.28 -11.16 -0.85
N VAL A 59 -4.13 -11.15 -2.17
CA VAL A 59 -2.84 -11.34 -2.86
C VAL A 59 -2.60 -10.18 -3.80
N GLU A 60 -1.36 -9.75 -3.89
CA GLU A 60 -0.94 -8.63 -4.74
C GLU A 60 0.36 -8.99 -5.45
N ALA A 61 0.44 -8.66 -6.72
CA ALA A 61 1.66 -8.70 -7.50
C ALA A 61 1.94 -7.31 -8.08
N LYS A 62 3.21 -6.91 -8.05
CA LYS A 62 3.70 -5.64 -8.59
C LYS A 62 4.84 -5.88 -9.56
N TRP A 63 4.84 -5.05 -10.61
CA TRP A 63 5.92 -4.93 -11.58
C TRP A 63 6.41 -3.48 -11.60
N LYS A 64 7.63 -3.28 -12.04
CA LYS A 64 8.20 -1.95 -12.30
C LYS A 64 8.89 -1.95 -13.65
N SER A 65 8.89 -0.80 -14.33
CA SER A 65 9.73 -0.58 -15.49
C SER A 65 11.19 -0.45 -15.07
N LEU A 66 12.10 -0.99 -15.87
CA LEU A 66 13.55 -0.82 -15.68
C LEU A 66 14.04 0.54 -16.16
N ASN A 67 13.34 1.14 -17.10
CA ASN A 67 13.60 2.45 -17.67
C ASN A 67 12.45 3.44 -17.32
N GLU A 68 12.49 4.63 -17.89
CA GLU A 68 11.48 5.68 -17.68
C GLU A 68 10.22 5.49 -18.54
N ASP A 69 10.17 4.45 -19.36
CA ASP A 69 9.04 4.12 -20.22
C ASP A 69 7.96 3.33 -19.45
N ALA A 70 6.72 3.78 -19.51
CA ALA A 70 5.58 3.15 -18.86
C ALA A 70 5.32 1.72 -19.35
N PHE A 71 5.61 1.44 -20.62
CA PHE A 71 5.41 0.14 -21.28
C PHE A 71 6.71 -0.54 -21.68
N GLY A 72 7.86 -0.04 -21.18
CA GLY A 72 9.16 -0.63 -21.41
C GLY A 72 9.34 -1.98 -20.71
N GLU A 73 10.59 -2.43 -20.60
CA GLU A 73 10.92 -3.70 -19.94
C GLU A 73 10.39 -3.76 -18.52
N GLN A 74 9.52 -4.73 -18.27
CA GLN A 74 8.87 -4.94 -16.97
C GLN A 74 9.56 -6.06 -16.19
N VAL A 75 9.89 -5.79 -14.94
CA VAL A 75 10.43 -6.80 -14.00
C VAL A 75 9.54 -6.92 -12.76
N GLY A 76 9.50 -8.11 -12.18
CA GLY A 76 8.82 -8.34 -10.90
C GLY A 76 9.42 -7.42 -9.82
N ASN A 77 8.57 -6.70 -9.11
CA ASN A 77 9.00 -5.81 -8.02
C ASN A 77 8.82 -6.48 -6.67
N ASN A 78 7.56 -6.73 -6.27
CA ASN A 78 7.25 -7.47 -5.05
C ASN A 78 5.92 -8.21 -5.16
N GLN A 79 5.76 -9.20 -4.28
CA GLN A 79 4.53 -9.96 -4.11
C GLN A 79 4.08 -9.83 -2.66
N GLN A 80 2.79 -9.77 -2.45
CA GLN A 80 2.23 -9.57 -1.12
C GLN A 80 1.05 -10.50 -0.90
N THR A 81 0.95 -11.04 0.30
CA THR A 81 -0.23 -11.78 0.73
C THR A 81 -0.65 -11.29 2.12
N ASN A 82 -1.94 -11.30 2.38
CA ASN A 82 -2.46 -10.93 3.69
C ASN A 82 -3.64 -11.78 4.12
N ILE A 83 -3.81 -11.91 5.44
CA ILE A 83 -5.00 -12.42 6.09
C ILE A 83 -5.48 -11.39 7.12
N SER A 84 -6.78 -11.23 7.25
CA SER A 84 -7.38 -10.26 8.17
C SER A 84 -8.69 -10.76 8.75
N TYR A 85 -9.10 -10.18 9.87
CA TYR A 85 -10.42 -10.41 10.44
C TYR A 85 -11.10 -9.07 10.73
N ARG A 86 -12.30 -8.85 10.18
CA ARG A 86 -13.09 -7.64 10.44
C ARG A 86 -14.07 -7.93 11.58
N TYR A 87 -13.83 -7.30 12.72
CA TYR A 87 -14.69 -7.36 13.89
C TYR A 87 -15.51 -6.06 14.01
N LYS A 88 -16.84 -6.18 13.97
CA LYS A 88 -17.73 -5.06 14.24
C LYS A 88 -17.89 -4.94 15.75
N VAL A 89 -17.32 -3.89 16.34
CA VAL A 89 -17.46 -3.55 17.76
C VAL A 89 -18.84 -2.94 17.99
N SER A 90 -19.28 -2.08 17.04
CA SER A 90 -20.62 -1.48 16.99
C SER A 90 -21.00 -1.17 15.54
N ASP A 91 -22.15 -0.54 15.31
CA ASP A 91 -22.56 -0.10 13.96
C ASP A 91 -21.65 0.99 13.39
N THR A 92 -20.95 1.70 14.25
CA THR A 92 -20.03 2.79 13.86
C THR A 92 -18.56 2.42 13.98
N ILE A 93 -18.20 1.43 14.81
CA ILE A 93 -16.81 1.08 15.12
C ILE A 93 -16.47 -0.31 14.56
N THR A 94 -15.38 -0.38 13.83
CA THR A 94 -14.83 -1.63 13.29
C THR A 94 -13.37 -1.77 13.66
N LEU A 95 -12.98 -2.92 14.17
CA LEU A 95 -11.60 -3.30 14.45
C LEU A 95 -11.15 -4.37 13.45
N THR A 96 -9.94 -4.22 12.87
CA THR A 96 -9.43 -5.17 11.87
C THR A 96 -7.96 -5.48 12.13
N PRO A 97 -7.64 -6.54 12.88
CA PRO A 97 -6.31 -7.15 12.87
C PRO A 97 -6.02 -7.74 11.49
N GLN A 98 -4.76 -7.61 11.06
CA GLN A 98 -4.27 -8.15 9.80
C GLN A 98 -2.80 -8.53 9.93
N TYR A 99 -2.47 -9.71 9.45
CA TYR A 99 -1.09 -10.09 9.15
C TYR A 99 -0.87 -10.02 7.64
N LYS A 100 0.24 -9.43 7.24
CA LYS A 100 0.64 -9.30 5.84
C LYS A 100 2.12 -9.60 5.72
N TRP A 101 2.50 -10.36 4.69
CA TRP A 101 3.89 -10.46 4.29
C TRP A 101 4.06 -9.95 2.86
N GLU A 102 5.21 -9.33 2.60
CA GLU A 102 5.59 -8.80 1.31
C GLU A 102 7.01 -9.25 0.98
N ALA A 103 7.16 -9.97 -0.13
CA ALA A 103 8.42 -10.54 -0.56
C ALA A 103 8.95 -9.84 -1.81
N SER A 104 10.24 -9.61 -1.85
CA SER A 104 11.00 -9.19 -3.03
C SER A 104 12.28 -10.03 -3.15
N SER A 105 13.10 -9.77 -4.17
CA SER A 105 14.38 -10.47 -4.34
C SER A 105 15.41 -10.18 -3.21
N SER A 106 15.23 -9.10 -2.46
CA SER A 106 16.22 -8.62 -1.47
C SER A 106 15.73 -8.63 -0.03
N LYS A 107 14.42 -8.86 0.21
CA LYS A 107 13.86 -8.82 1.56
C LYS A 107 12.51 -9.50 1.66
N LEU A 108 12.16 -9.87 2.90
CA LEU A 108 10.82 -10.30 3.31
C LEU A 108 10.34 -9.42 4.47
N ASP A 109 9.24 -8.68 4.24
CA ASP A 109 8.59 -7.87 5.25
C ASP A 109 7.43 -8.63 5.91
N HIS A 110 7.43 -8.69 7.23
CA HIS A 110 6.34 -9.16 8.07
C HIS A 110 5.64 -7.95 8.69
N GLN A 111 4.36 -7.76 8.39
CA GLN A 111 3.60 -6.59 8.83
C GLN A 111 2.40 -7.03 9.68
N PHE A 112 2.41 -6.59 10.93
CA PHE A 112 1.30 -6.77 11.86
C PHE A 112 0.52 -5.46 11.94
N ASN A 113 -0.72 -5.46 11.49
CA ASN A 113 -1.56 -4.28 11.42
C ASN A 113 -2.76 -4.44 12.36
N LEU A 114 -3.10 -3.36 13.07
CA LEU A 114 -4.35 -3.22 13.77
C LEU A 114 -5.03 -1.93 13.31
N SER A 115 -6.18 -2.05 12.66
CA SER A 115 -6.93 -0.92 12.12
C SER A 115 -8.22 -0.69 12.90
N LEU A 116 -8.47 0.57 13.24
CA LEU A 116 -9.72 1.05 13.80
C LEU A 116 -10.42 1.93 12.76
N GLY A 117 -11.64 1.61 12.42
CA GLY A 117 -12.51 2.42 11.56
C GLY A 117 -13.67 2.98 12.37
N TYR A 118 -13.97 4.25 12.17
CA TYR A 118 -15.10 4.94 12.81
C TYR A 118 -15.95 5.67 11.75
N LYS A 119 -17.24 5.38 11.73
CA LYS A 119 -18.24 6.13 10.94
C LYS A 119 -18.69 7.33 11.77
N VAL A 120 -18.29 8.52 11.33
CA VAL A 120 -18.70 9.77 11.99
C VAL A 120 -20.19 10.04 11.74
N ASN A 121 -20.64 9.84 10.48
CA ASN A 121 -22.04 9.92 10.05
C ASN A 121 -22.23 9.11 8.75
N SER A 122 -23.32 9.35 8.00
CA SER A 122 -23.58 8.71 6.71
C SER A 122 -22.49 8.95 5.67
N ASP A 123 -21.86 10.11 5.70
CA ASP A 123 -20.99 10.61 4.64
C ASP A 123 -19.50 10.53 5.02
N TRP A 124 -19.18 10.76 6.28
CA TRP A 124 -17.83 10.82 6.78
C TRP A 124 -17.42 9.58 7.57
N SER A 125 -16.20 9.14 7.31
CA SER A 125 -15.52 8.11 8.10
C SER A 125 -14.09 8.52 8.37
N VAL A 126 -13.54 8.08 9.50
CA VAL A 126 -12.12 8.23 9.84
C VAL A 126 -11.54 6.87 10.19
N GLY A 127 -10.25 6.73 10.03
CA GLY A 127 -9.55 5.50 10.34
C GLY A 127 -8.18 5.76 10.93
N PHE A 128 -7.79 4.86 11.79
CA PHE A 128 -6.43 4.79 12.35
C PHE A 128 -5.92 3.38 12.19
N ARG A 129 -4.66 3.22 11.78
CA ARG A 129 -3.98 1.94 11.72
C ARG A 129 -2.61 2.04 12.37
N HIS A 130 -2.34 1.14 13.31
CA HIS A 130 -0.99 0.85 13.76
C HIS A 130 -0.43 -0.32 12.97
N ARG A 131 0.82 -0.18 12.51
CA ARG A 131 1.61 -1.23 11.88
C ARG A 131 2.93 -1.40 12.62
N TYR A 132 3.26 -2.63 12.99
CA TYR A 132 4.62 -3.06 13.27
C TYR A 132 5.15 -3.80 12.05
N ASN A 133 6.30 -3.37 11.53
CA ASN A 133 6.98 -4.01 10.39
C ASN A 133 8.30 -4.58 10.85
N TYR A 134 8.53 -5.84 10.55
CA TYR A 134 9.81 -6.51 10.71
C TYR A 134 10.29 -6.96 9.34
N THR A 135 11.53 -6.59 8.98
CA THR A 135 12.13 -6.85 7.68
C THR A 135 13.31 -7.81 7.83
N ASN A 136 13.18 -8.99 7.23
CA ASN A 136 14.30 -9.89 7.00
C ASN A 136 15.02 -9.45 5.72
N ASN A 137 16.24 -8.98 5.84
CA ASN A 137 17.04 -8.52 4.71
C ASN A 137 17.99 -9.63 4.24
N VAL A 138 18.16 -9.76 2.92
CA VAL A 138 19.18 -10.65 2.34
C VAL A 138 20.53 -9.95 2.38
N GLY A 139 21.52 -10.58 3.01
CA GLY A 139 22.91 -10.11 3.02
C GLY A 139 23.20 -8.88 3.90
N LYS A 140 22.26 -8.47 4.78
CA LYS A 140 22.46 -7.37 5.73
C LYS A 140 21.58 -7.55 6.97
N ALA A 141 21.81 -6.73 8.00
CA ALA A 141 21.04 -6.78 9.24
C ALA A 141 19.54 -6.60 9.00
N ASN A 142 18.73 -7.34 9.75
CA ASN A 142 17.30 -7.16 9.79
C ASN A 142 16.95 -5.81 10.41
N SER A 143 15.77 -5.30 10.10
CA SER A 143 15.32 -4.00 10.60
C SER A 143 13.84 -4.03 10.96
N HIS A 144 13.41 -3.09 11.78
CA HIS A 144 12.01 -2.90 12.10
C HIS A 144 11.63 -1.42 12.17
N TYR A 145 10.33 -1.15 12.07
CA TYR A 145 9.76 0.16 12.31
C TYR A 145 8.30 0.03 12.74
N ASN A 146 7.78 1.10 13.32
CA ASN A 146 6.35 1.29 13.54
C ASN A 146 5.81 2.34 12.58
N ARG A 147 4.52 2.23 12.24
CA ARG A 147 3.84 3.21 11.40
C ARG A 147 2.40 3.41 11.86
N TRP A 148 2.02 4.65 12.01
CA TRP A 148 0.63 5.06 12.12
C TRP A 148 0.13 5.56 10.77
N THR A 149 -1.07 5.13 10.40
CA THR A 149 -1.80 5.67 9.25
C THR A 149 -3.07 6.33 9.76
N PHE A 150 -3.23 7.59 9.46
CA PHE A 150 -4.46 8.34 9.67
C PHE A 150 -5.19 8.42 8.33
N SER A 151 -6.51 8.23 8.32
CA SER A 151 -7.30 8.30 7.10
C SER A 151 -8.64 8.97 7.34
N ALA A 152 -9.14 9.62 6.30
CA ALA A 152 -10.49 10.17 6.24
C ALA A 152 -11.13 9.78 4.92
N GLY A 153 -12.41 9.47 4.94
CA GLY A 153 -13.22 9.15 3.77
C GLY A 153 -14.48 9.98 3.74
N TYR A 154 -14.87 10.44 2.55
CA TYR A 154 -16.09 11.18 2.31
C TYR A 154 -16.83 10.60 1.10
N LYS A 155 -18.13 10.41 1.23
CA LYS A 155 -19.02 9.85 0.19
C LYS A 155 -20.38 10.57 0.12
N GLY A 156 -20.44 11.83 0.55
CA GLY A 156 -21.62 12.68 0.41
C GLY A 156 -21.82 13.27 -0.99
N LEU A 157 -20.89 13.03 -1.94
CA LEU A 157 -21.06 13.40 -3.33
C LEU A 157 -21.69 12.25 -4.11
N GLU A 158 -22.66 12.57 -4.96
CA GLU A 158 -23.29 11.58 -5.83
C GLU A 158 -22.24 10.87 -6.70
N ASN A 159 -22.24 9.54 -6.66
CA ASN A 159 -21.33 8.68 -7.42
C ASN A 159 -19.82 8.85 -7.15
N TRP A 160 -19.41 9.61 -6.13
CA TRP A 160 -18.01 9.80 -5.80
C TRP A 160 -17.70 9.38 -4.37
N ALA A 161 -16.54 8.75 -4.19
CA ALA A 161 -15.93 8.53 -2.89
C ALA A 161 -14.55 9.19 -2.88
N LEU A 162 -14.32 10.07 -1.90
CA LEU A 162 -13.04 10.73 -1.70
C LEU A 162 -12.34 10.12 -0.50
N GLY A 163 -11.02 10.10 -0.53
CA GLY A 163 -10.22 9.60 0.58
C GLY A 163 -8.93 10.39 0.71
N ALA A 164 -8.49 10.60 1.94
CA ALA A 164 -7.18 11.14 2.26
C ALA A 164 -6.49 10.26 3.30
N SER A 165 -5.17 10.16 3.25
CA SER A 165 -4.38 9.47 4.26
C SER A 165 -3.01 10.07 4.46
N ALA A 166 -2.47 9.92 5.67
CA ALA A 166 -1.11 10.28 6.04
C ALA A 166 -0.49 9.14 6.86
N ASP A 167 0.73 8.75 6.51
CA ASP A 167 1.53 7.77 7.23
C ASP A 167 2.61 8.47 8.06
N TYR A 168 2.68 8.16 9.35
CA TYR A 168 3.73 8.59 10.25
C TYR A 168 4.55 7.38 10.71
N THR A 169 5.84 7.34 10.33
CA THR A 169 6.77 6.26 10.68
C THR A 169 7.62 6.67 11.86
N PHE A 170 7.85 5.77 12.78
CA PHE A 170 8.63 6.01 14.01
C PHE A 170 9.34 4.73 14.49
N ASN A 171 10.27 4.88 15.44
CA ASN A 171 11.16 3.81 15.91
C ASN A 171 11.86 3.08 14.76
N GLN A 172 12.33 3.86 13.78
CA GLN A 172 13.04 3.33 12.63
C GLN A 172 14.49 3.08 13.00
N GLU A 173 14.96 1.85 12.83
CA GLU A 173 16.37 1.52 13.01
C GLU A 173 17.25 2.19 11.94
N ALA A 174 18.51 2.42 12.28
CA ALA A 174 19.50 3.07 11.41
C ALA A 174 19.69 2.34 10.07
N SER A 175 19.55 1.00 10.06
CA SER A 175 19.65 0.17 8.84
C SER A 175 18.44 0.27 7.91
N GLY A 176 17.33 0.85 8.37
CA GLY A 176 16.09 0.97 7.60
C GLY A 176 15.97 2.31 6.85
N PRO A 177 14.92 2.48 6.05
CA PRO A 177 14.66 3.74 5.35
C PRO A 177 14.27 4.84 6.35
N ARG A 178 14.97 5.97 6.33
CA ARG A 178 14.77 7.11 7.23
C ARG A 178 14.59 8.40 6.42
N PHE A 179 14.12 9.45 7.07
CA PHE A 179 14.00 10.79 6.50
C PHE A 179 14.88 11.76 7.31
N GLU A 180 15.90 12.37 6.65
CA GLU A 180 16.86 13.30 7.25
C GLU A 180 17.48 12.76 8.56
N ASP A 181 17.85 11.48 8.56
CA ASP A 181 18.38 10.80 9.77
C ASP A 181 17.45 10.83 11.00
N LYS A 182 16.17 11.12 10.80
CA LYS A 182 15.17 11.12 11.88
C LYS A 182 14.61 9.73 12.11
N GLN A 183 14.39 9.38 13.36
CA GLN A 183 13.73 8.12 13.75
C GLN A 183 12.21 8.17 13.62
N ALA A 184 11.64 9.37 13.44
CA ALA A 184 10.21 9.58 13.30
C ALA A 184 9.91 10.71 12.30
N TRP A 185 9.04 10.43 11.32
CA TRP A 185 8.65 11.39 10.27
C TRP A 185 7.34 11.01 9.60
N PHE A 186 6.68 11.97 8.93
CA PHE A 186 5.64 11.66 7.97
C PHE A 186 6.25 10.99 6.73
N SER A 187 5.75 9.83 6.34
CA SER A 187 6.37 8.97 5.33
C SER A 187 5.53 8.79 4.06
N ASP A 188 4.30 9.25 4.05
CA ASP A 188 3.43 9.21 2.86
C ASP A 188 2.21 10.12 3.09
N PHE A 189 1.77 10.80 2.01
CA PHE A 189 0.49 11.51 1.96
C PHE A 189 -0.22 11.10 0.69
N ASN A 190 -1.54 10.86 0.76
CA ASN A 190 -2.34 10.50 -0.40
C ASN A 190 -3.71 11.18 -0.35
N PHE A 191 -4.18 11.58 -1.52
CA PHE A 191 -5.54 11.99 -1.77
C PHE A 191 -6.09 11.21 -2.96
N LYS A 192 -7.26 10.59 -2.81
CA LYS A 192 -7.87 9.69 -3.78
C LYS A 192 -9.29 10.14 -4.09
N GLY A 193 -9.66 10.11 -5.39
CA GLY A 193 -11.04 10.17 -5.88
C GLY A 193 -11.40 8.86 -6.58
N GLU A 194 -12.54 8.27 -6.24
CA GLU A 194 -13.06 7.03 -6.83
C GLU A 194 -14.48 7.24 -7.32
N TYR A 195 -14.74 6.99 -8.61
CA TYR A 195 -16.07 7.10 -9.21
C TYR A 195 -16.86 5.80 -9.05
N LYS A 196 -18.04 5.87 -8.46
CA LYS A 196 -18.94 4.75 -8.13
C LYS A 196 -20.17 4.64 -9.03
N GLY A 197 -20.30 5.53 -10.02
CA GLY A 197 -21.49 5.62 -10.87
C GLY A 197 -21.62 4.52 -11.94
N LEU A 198 -20.60 3.65 -12.12
CA LEU A 198 -20.68 2.55 -13.06
C LEU A 198 -21.49 1.38 -12.49
N LYS A 199 -22.55 0.96 -13.21
CA LYS A 199 -23.49 -0.10 -12.75
C LYS A 199 -22.95 -1.52 -12.85
N ASN A 200 -21.76 -1.72 -13.44
CA ASN A 200 -21.15 -3.02 -13.73
C ASN A 200 -20.15 -3.50 -12.68
N GLY A 201 -20.14 -2.88 -11.49
CA GLY A 201 -19.21 -3.22 -10.39
C GLY A 201 -17.82 -2.60 -10.50
N TRP A 202 -17.49 -1.95 -11.61
CA TRP A 202 -16.22 -1.26 -11.78
C TRP A 202 -16.25 0.16 -11.20
N SER A 203 -15.14 0.59 -10.65
CA SER A 203 -14.94 1.92 -10.07
C SER A 203 -13.56 2.43 -10.46
N PRO A 204 -13.46 3.32 -11.47
CA PRO A 204 -12.20 3.97 -11.78
C PRO A 204 -11.80 4.92 -10.65
N PHE A 205 -10.49 5.07 -10.42
CA PHE A 205 -9.97 5.99 -9.43
C PHE A 205 -8.70 6.67 -9.89
N ALA A 206 -8.47 7.85 -9.32
CA ALA A 206 -7.21 8.58 -9.40
C ALA A 206 -6.73 8.91 -7.99
N GLU A 207 -5.42 8.89 -7.79
CA GLU A 207 -4.79 9.25 -6.52
C GLU A 207 -3.55 10.08 -6.78
N ILE A 208 -3.39 11.17 -6.03
CA ILE A 208 -2.17 11.96 -5.96
C ILE A 208 -1.57 11.79 -4.56
N GLY A 209 -0.26 11.68 -4.49
CA GLY A 209 0.44 11.54 -3.21
C GLY A 209 1.82 12.17 -3.24
N LEU A 210 2.41 12.26 -2.05
CA LEU A 210 3.80 12.66 -1.84
C LEU A 210 4.51 11.52 -1.13
N LYS A 211 5.69 11.15 -1.61
CA LYS A 211 6.54 10.14 -1.00
C LYS A 211 7.97 10.66 -0.81
N PRO A 212 8.67 10.25 0.25
CA PRO A 212 10.07 10.58 0.44
C PRO A 212 10.96 9.97 -0.66
N TYR A 213 12.03 10.68 -1.00
CA TYR A 213 13.09 10.18 -1.86
C TYR A 213 14.46 10.73 -1.44
N LYS A 214 15.54 10.09 -1.93
CA LYS A 214 16.91 10.47 -1.63
C LYS A 214 17.39 11.54 -2.60
N SER A 215 17.91 12.66 -2.08
CA SER A 215 18.56 13.69 -2.89
C SER A 215 20.05 13.44 -3.13
N GLY A 216 20.62 12.36 -2.58
CA GLY A 216 22.05 12.09 -2.62
C GLY A 216 22.86 12.65 -1.44
N LYS A 217 22.24 13.41 -0.52
CA LYS A 217 22.91 13.86 0.70
C LYS A 217 23.26 12.69 1.62
N THR A 218 24.38 12.81 2.30
CA THR A 218 24.82 11.88 3.34
C THR A 218 24.45 12.41 4.71
N TYR A 219 23.93 11.54 5.56
CA TYR A 219 23.56 11.81 6.95
C TYR A 219 24.31 10.86 7.88
N ASN A 220 24.56 11.32 9.09
CA ASN A 220 25.12 10.49 10.17
C ASN A 220 23.99 9.82 10.94
N TYR A 221 24.16 8.56 11.25
CA TYR A 221 23.21 7.80 12.07
C TYR A 221 23.59 7.87 13.55
N ASP A 222 22.61 7.65 14.43
CA ASP A 222 22.82 7.67 15.89
C ASP A 222 23.83 6.64 16.39
N ASN A 223 24.08 5.57 15.62
CA ASN A 223 25.05 4.52 15.92
C ASN A 223 26.47 4.80 15.40
N GLY A 224 26.76 6.03 14.98
CA GLY A 224 28.06 6.45 14.45
C GLY A 224 28.32 6.09 12.97
N GLY A 225 27.38 5.40 12.31
CA GLY A 225 27.44 5.17 10.87
C GLY A 225 26.94 6.37 10.07
N SER A 226 27.23 6.40 8.77
CA SER A 226 26.71 7.39 7.84
C SER A 226 26.13 6.75 6.59
N GLY A 227 25.20 7.43 5.93
CA GLY A 227 24.59 6.93 4.72
C GLY A 227 23.59 7.90 4.09
N SER A 228 23.12 7.55 2.90
CA SER A 228 22.10 8.33 2.21
C SER A 228 20.71 7.93 2.70
N VAL A 229 19.92 8.92 3.11
CA VAL A 229 18.51 8.76 3.55
C VAL A 229 17.58 9.60 2.69
N ASN A 230 16.27 9.36 2.83
CA ASN A 230 15.28 10.23 2.19
C ASN A 230 15.30 11.60 2.86
N ASP A 231 15.36 12.67 2.08
CA ASP A 231 15.45 14.06 2.58
C ASP A 231 14.56 15.04 1.82
N LYS A 232 13.89 14.57 0.78
CA LYS A 232 12.98 15.36 -0.05
C LYS A 232 11.69 14.63 -0.35
N TRP A 233 10.69 15.37 -0.80
CA TRP A 233 9.37 14.88 -1.19
C TRP A 233 9.22 14.90 -2.70
N ARG A 234 8.61 13.85 -3.25
CA ARG A 234 8.35 13.66 -4.68
C ARG A 234 6.87 13.36 -4.90
N PRO A 235 6.23 13.99 -5.89
CA PRO A 235 4.86 13.65 -6.24
C PRO A 235 4.77 12.24 -6.81
N ARG A 236 3.61 11.63 -6.62
CA ARG A 236 3.26 10.32 -7.11
C ARG A 236 1.81 10.34 -7.57
N TYR A 237 1.56 9.82 -8.74
CA TYR A 237 0.23 9.71 -9.34
C TYR A 237 -0.13 8.26 -9.51
N ARG A 238 -1.39 7.92 -9.27
CA ARG A 238 -1.93 6.59 -9.45
C ARG A 238 -3.26 6.67 -10.18
N LEU A 239 -3.40 5.86 -11.20
CA LEU A 239 -4.65 5.65 -11.91
C LEU A 239 -5.00 4.17 -11.81
N GLY A 240 -6.28 3.86 -11.71
CA GLY A 240 -6.66 2.46 -11.63
C GLY A 240 -8.14 2.22 -11.75
N MET A 241 -8.48 0.94 -11.73
CA MET A 241 -9.84 0.43 -11.75
C MET A 241 -10.00 -0.59 -10.62
N LYS A 242 -11.07 -0.45 -9.87
CA LYS A 242 -11.47 -1.43 -8.86
C LYS A 242 -12.75 -2.10 -9.30
N TYR A 243 -12.78 -3.43 -9.28
CA TYR A 243 -13.99 -4.22 -9.42
C TYR A 243 -14.41 -4.73 -8.04
N SER A 244 -15.69 -4.70 -7.76
CA SER A 244 -16.27 -5.26 -6.52
C SER A 244 -17.54 -6.03 -6.88
N TYR A 245 -17.56 -7.32 -6.50
CA TYR A 245 -18.68 -8.23 -6.70
C TYR A 245 -19.39 -8.46 -5.38
#